data_733ecc9638d3275b11085e25b70e6488
#
_entry.id   733ecc9638d3275b11085e25b70e6488
#
_cell.length_a   1.000
_cell.length_b   1.000
_cell.length_c   1.000
_cell.angle_alpha   90.00
_cell.angle_beta   90.00
_cell.angle_gamma   90.00
#
_symmetry.space_group_name_H-M   'P 1'
#
loop_
_entity.id
_entity.type
_entity.pdbx_description
1 polymer ?
#
loop_
_entity_poly.entity_id
_entity_poly.type
_entity_poly.pdbx_seq_one_letter_code
_entity_poly.pdbx_strand_id
1 'polypeptide(L)'
;EVFANAAKYIRTNGWTQGRFGDVGEPVCLLGALRAGAGRNPSYPFPDPIEDEEDQKIANVYLEASALAYLKCPGNDLVNWNDSCLRTEAEVLTFLDELAAT
;
A
#
# COMPACT_ATOMS: atom_id res chain seq x y z
N GLU A 1 -0.01 7.50 -11.62
CA GLU A 1 -0.87 7.61 -10.44
C GLU A 1 -0.48 6.50 -9.46
N VAL A 2 -0.34 6.85 -8.18
CA VAL A 2 0.28 5.98 -7.17
C VAL A 2 -0.50 4.68 -6.97
N PHE A 3 -1.81 4.78 -6.82
CA PHE A 3 -2.63 3.59 -6.53
C PHE A 3 -2.66 2.61 -7.71
N ALA A 4 -2.77 3.11 -8.93
CA ALA A 4 -2.71 2.27 -10.12
C ALA A 4 -1.33 1.63 -10.26
N ASN A 5 -0.27 2.38 -9.99
CA ASN A 5 1.11 1.87 -10.04
C ASN A 5 1.35 0.81 -8.96
N ALA A 6 0.78 1.01 -7.77
CA ALA A 6 0.86 0.03 -6.67
C ALA A 6 0.20 -1.29 -7.06
N ALA A 7 -0.99 -1.24 -7.65
CA ALA A 7 -1.69 -2.43 -8.13
C ALA A 7 -0.87 -3.15 -9.20
N LYS A 8 -0.31 -2.40 -10.14
CA LYS A 8 0.55 -2.95 -11.19
C LYS A 8 1.79 -3.63 -10.59
N TYR A 9 2.39 -3.03 -9.57
CA TYR A 9 3.56 -3.62 -8.91
C TYR A 9 3.21 -4.98 -8.28
N ILE A 10 2.06 -5.07 -7.60
CA ILE A 10 1.60 -6.34 -7.02
C ILE A 10 1.34 -7.37 -8.11
N ARG A 11 0.68 -6.98 -9.20
CA ARG A 11 0.42 -7.90 -10.32
C ARG A 11 1.69 -8.45 -10.94
N THR A 12 2.76 -7.66 -10.92
CA THR A 12 4.05 -8.07 -11.50
C THR A 12 4.88 -8.91 -10.54
N ASN A 13 4.93 -8.53 -9.26
CA ASN A 13 5.87 -9.11 -8.29
C ASN A 13 5.21 -9.97 -7.21
N GLY A 14 3.89 -9.87 -7.04
CA GLY A 14 3.15 -10.62 -6.04
C GLY A 14 2.89 -9.82 -4.77
N TRP A 15 2.09 -10.42 -3.89
CA TRP A 15 1.66 -9.83 -2.61
C TRP A 15 2.07 -10.73 -1.46
N THR A 16 2.41 -10.14 -0.31
CA THR A 16 2.78 -10.88 0.89
C THR A 16 2.20 -10.21 2.14
N GLN A 17 2.28 -10.91 3.26
CA GLN A 17 1.88 -10.43 4.58
C GLN A 17 3.07 -10.48 5.52
N GLY A 18 3.02 -9.65 6.57
CA GLY A 18 4.00 -9.68 7.64
C GLY A 18 5.33 -8.98 7.36
N ARG A 19 5.55 -8.49 6.14
CA ARG A 19 6.75 -7.73 5.77
C ARG A 19 6.46 -6.82 4.58
N PHE A 20 7.29 -5.79 4.40
CA PHE A 20 7.11 -4.85 3.28
C PHE A 20 7.47 -5.46 1.93
N GLY A 21 8.44 -6.38 1.90
CA GLY A 21 9.04 -6.86 0.67
C GLY A 21 10.16 -5.95 0.19
N ASP A 22 10.86 -6.36 -0.87
CA ASP A 22 11.94 -5.59 -1.45
C ASP A 22 11.70 -5.45 -2.96
N VAL A 23 12.56 -4.68 -3.64
CA VAL A 23 12.46 -4.48 -5.08
C VAL A 23 12.49 -5.83 -5.81
N GLY A 24 11.49 -6.07 -6.68
CA GLY A 24 11.39 -7.30 -7.44
C GLY A 24 10.83 -8.50 -6.67
N GLU A 25 10.46 -8.32 -5.40
CA GLU A 25 9.87 -9.38 -4.56
C GLU A 25 8.40 -9.09 -4.29
N PRO A 26 7.61 -10.08 -3.83
CA PRO A 26 6.26 -9.82 -3.33
C PRO A 26 6.28 -8.78 -2.22
N VAL A 27 5.30 -7.90 -2.22
CA VAL A 27 5.22 -6.78 -1.27
C VAL A 27 3.88 -6.77 -0.56
N CYS A 28 3.84 -6.15 0.63
CA CYS A 28 2.57 -5.85 1.30
C CYS A 28 1.94 -4.59 0.69
N LEU A 29 0.74 -4.25 1.16
CA LEU A 29 0.05 -3.04 0.69
C LEU A 29 0.91 -1.77 0.87
N LEU A 30 1.54 -1.62 2.02
CA LEU A 30 2.42 -0.46 2.28
C LEU A 30 3.62 -0.44 1.34
N GLY A 31 4.26 -1.58 1.13
CA GLY A 31 5.37 -1.69 0.17
C GLY A 31 4.93 -1.36 -1.25
N ALA A 32 3.73 -1.81 -1.63
CA ALA A 32 3.16 -1.49 -2.94
C ALA A 32 2.90 0.00 -3.12
N LEU A 33 2.38 0.67 -2.09
CA LEU A 33 2.15 2.12 -2.14
C LEU A 33 3.46 2.88 -2.31
N ARG A 34 4.50 2.47 -1.59
CA ARG A 34 5.83 3.07 -1.74
C ARG A 34 6.37 2.87 -3.16
N ALA A 35 6.31 1.65 -3.66
CA ALA A 35 6.77 1.33 -5.02
C ALA A 35 5.96 2.11 -6.07
N GLY A 36 4.67 2.23 -5.88
CA GLY A 36 3.80 3.02 -6.75
C GLY A 36 4.14 4.50 -6.77
N ALA A 37 4.72 5.01 -5.69
CA ALA A 37 5.20 6.38 -5.57
C ALA A 37 6.66 6.55 -6.04
N GLY A 38 7.27 5.50 -6.57
CA GLY A 38 8.66 5.55 -7.06
C GLY A 38 9.71 5.37 -5.96
N ARG A 39 9.31 4.85 -4.80
CA ARG A 39 10.21 4.65 -3.66
C ARG A 39 10.50 3.18 -3.42
N ASN A 40 11.55 2.89 -2.64
CA ASN A 40 11.90 1.53 -2.28
C ASN A 40 10.82 0.95 -1.33
N PRO A 41 10.20 -0.20 -1.67
CA PRO A 41 9.14 -0.78 -0.83
C PRO A 41 9.60 -1.24 0.55
N SER A 42 10.88 -1.56 0.73
CA SER A 42 11.40 -2.07 2.00
C SER A 42 11.79 -0.98 2.99
N TYR A 43 11.65 0.28 2.63
CA TYR A 43 12.06 1.39 3.50
C TYR A 43 11.12 1.49 4.72
N PRO A 44 11.65 1.82 5.92
CA PRO A 44 10.82 1.91 7.13
C PRO A 44 9.67 2.92 7.02
N PHE A 45 8.52 2.56 7.58
CA PHE A 45 7.35 3.41 7.67
C PHE A 45 7.16 3.89 9.11
N PRO A 46 6.71 5.13 9.36
CA PRO A 46 6.47 6.17 8.36
C PRO A 46 7.76 6.89 7.94
N ASP A 47 7.75 7.45 6.72
CA ASP A 47 8.87 8.23 6.24
C ASP A 47 8.87 9.60 6.93
N PRO A 48 10.06 10.17 7.22
CA PRO A 48 10.13 11.57 7.62
C PRO A 48 9.60 12.47 6.50
N ILE A 49 8.84 13.50 6.85
CA ILE A 49 8.34 14.46 5.86
C ILE A 49 9.34 15.61 5.77
N GLU A 50 10.09 15.64 4.68
CA GLU A 50 11.14 16.65 4.46
C GLU A 50 10.88 17.53 3.24
N ASP A 51 10.05 17.07 2.27
CA ASP A 51 9.75 17.80 1.04
C ASP A 51 8.34 17.47 0.54
N GLU A 52 7.98 18.04 -0.64
CA GLU A 52 6.66 17.84 -1.23
C GLU A 52 6.39 16.39 -1.62
N GLU A 53 7.42 15.67 -2.05
CA GLU A 53 7.25 14.26 -2.42
C GLU A 53 6.92 13.40 -1.19
N ASP A 54 7.57 13.68 -0.07
CA ASP A 54 7.26 13.01 1.20
C ASP A 54 5.83 13.33 1.64
N GLN A 55 5.37 14.57 1.46
CA GLN A 55 4.00 14.95 1.79
C GLN A 55 2.99 14.22 0.90
N LYS A 56 3.29 14.01 -0.38
CA LYS A 56 2.43 13.26 -1.28
C LYS A 56 2.27 11.81 -0.82
N ILE A 57 3.37 11.19 -0.38
CA ILE A 57 3.32 9.83 0.16
C ILE A 57 2.48 9.78 1.43
N ALA A 58 2.65 10.74 2.33
CA ALA A 58 1.84 10.83 3.54
C ALA A 58 0.35 10.93 3.20
N ASN A 59 0.00 11.73 2.20
CA ASN A 59 -1.40 11.85 1.75
C ASN A 59 -1.93 10.55 1.16
N VAL A 60 -1.10 9.81 0.42
CA VAL A 60 -1.46 8.49 -0.11
C VAL A 60 -1.79 7.52 1.03
N TYR A 61 -0.96 7.49 2.06
CA TYR A 61 -1.21 6.66 3.23
C TYR A 61 -2.51 7.05 3.95
N LEU A 62 -2.79 8.35 4.07
CA LEU A 62 -4.02 8.83 4.68
C LEU A 62 -5.26 8.38 3.91
N GLU A 63 -5.25 8.51 2.59
CA GLU A 63 -6.37 8.06 1.75
C GLU A 63 -6.59 6.55 1.86
N ALA A 64 -5.51 5.78 1.79
CA ALA A 64 -5.59 4.33 1.91
C ALA A 64 -6.06 3.91 3.30
N SER A 65 -5.58 4.60 4.35
CA SER A 65 -6.01 4.33 5.74
C SER A 65 -7.50 4.62 5.93
N ALA A 66 -8.02 5.67 5.31
CA ALA A 66 -9.44 6.00 5.39
C ALA A 66 -10.29 4.90 4.77
N LEU A 67 -9.89 4.37 3.62
CA LEU A 67 -10.63 3.26 2.99
C LEU A 67 -10.54 1.99 3.83
N ALA A 68 -9.37 1.68 4.37
CA ALA A 68 -9.20 0.51 5.24
C ALA A 68 -10.11 0.61 6.47
N TYR A 69 -10.20 1.80 7.08
CA TYR A 69 -11.07 2.02 8.22
C TYR A 69 -12.55 1.83 7.85
N LEU A 70 -12.97 2.30 6.68
CA LEU A 70 -14.34 2.11 6.21
C LEU A 70 -14.68 0.63 6.01
N LYS A 71 -13.74 -0.15 5.51
CA LYS A 71 -13.95 -1.59 5.29
C LYS A 71 -13.90 -2.40 6.59
N CYS A 72 -12.99 -2.04 7.49
CA CYS A 72 -12.78 -2.75 8.76
C CYS A 72 -12.50 -1.72 9.86
N PRO A 73 -13.54 -1.14 10.49
CA PRO A 73 -13.35 -0.15 11.54
C PRO A 73 -12.45 -0.68 12.65
N GLY A 74 -11.49 0.14 13.07
CA GLY A 74 -10.53 -0.22 14.10
C GLY A 74 -9.23 -0.82 13.60
N ASN A 75 -9.12 -1.14 12.30
CA ASN A 75 -7.88 -1.62 11.71
C ASN A 75 -7.11 -0.51 11.00
N ASP A 76 -5.78 -0.53 11.12
CA ASP A 76 -4.91 0.30 10.28
C ASP A 76 -4.55 -0.46 9.00
N LEU A 77 -3.73 0.14 8.13
CA LEU A 77 -3.33 -0.47 6.86
C LEU A 77 -2.56 -1.77 7.06
N VAL A 78 -1.68 -1.83 8.05
CA VAL A 78 -0.88 -3.03 8.32
C VAL A 78 -1.80 -4.17 8.74
N ASN A 79 -2.68 -3.93 9.69
CA ASN A 79 -3.61 -4.94 10.18
C ASN A 79 -4.60 -5.36 9.09
N TRP A 80 -5.05 -4.42 8.25
CA TRP A 80 -5.92 -4.75 7.12
C TRP A 80 -5.21 -5.68 6.14
N ASN A 81 -3.95 -5.36 5.78
CA ASN A 81 -3.15 -6.20 4.89
C ASN A 81 -2.87 -7.58 5.49
N ASP A 82 -2.61 -7.63 6.81
CA ASP A 82 -2.16 -8.85 7.48
C ASP A 82 -3.29 -9.71 8.04
N SER A 83 -4.53 -9.34 7.80
CA SER A 83 -5.69 -10.15 8.19
C SER A 83 -5.56 -11.57 7.61
N CYS A 84 -5.78 -12.59 8.44
CA CYS A 84 -5.52 -13.99 8.07
C CYS A 84 -6.35 -14.49 6.88
N LEU A 85 -7.49 -13.85 6.59
CA LEU A 85 -8.33 -14.21 5.45
C LEU A 85 -8.15 -13.27 4.25
N ARG A 86 -7.20 -12.33 4.33
CA ARG A 86 -6.95 -11.39 3.25
C ARG A 86 -6.31 -12.10 2.07
N THR A 87 -6.74 -11.76 0.85
CA THR A 87 -6.20 -12.33 -0.39
C THR A 87 -5.59 -11.24 -1.25
N GLU A 88 -4.71 -11.63 -2.18
CA GLU A 88 -4.14 -10.71 -3.17
C GLU A 88 -5.25 -10.04 -3.99
N ALA A 89 -6.29 -10.78 -4.38
CA ALA A 89 -7.41 -10.24 -5.14
C ALA A 89 -8.11 -9.11 -4.38
N GLU A 90 -8.30 -9.25 -3.07
CA GLU A 90 -8.88 -8.20 -2.23
C GLU A 90 -7.99 -6.97 -2.16
N VAL A 91 -6.68 -7.15 -2.06
CA VAL A 91 -5.72 -6.03 -2.05
C VAL A 91 -5.75 -5.29 -3.37
N LEU A 92 -5.79 -6.01 -4.50
CA LEU A 92 -5.90 -5.40 -5.82
C LEU A 92 -7.20 -4.64 -5.99
N THR A 93 -8.32 -5.18 -5.53
CA THR A 93 -9.62 -4.49 -5.56
C THR A 93 -9.57 -3.21 -4.73
N PHE A 94 -8.95 -3.26 -3.55
CA PHE A 94 -8.74 -2.11 -2.68
C PHE A 94 -7.99 -0.99 -3.41
N LEU A 95 -6.88 -1.34 -4.06
CA LEU A 95 -6.08 -0.38 -4.81
C LEU A 95 -6.82 0.17 -6.03
N ASP A 96 -7.57 -0.69 -6.73
CA ASP A 96 -8.35 -0.28 -7.90
C ASP A 96 -9.48 0.69 -7.50
N GLU A 97 -10.10 0.49 -6.35
CA GLU A 97 -11.09 1.45 -5.82
C GLU A 97 -10.46 2.82 -5.56
N LEU A 98 -9.27 2.84 -4.96
CA LEU A 98 -8.55 4.10 -4.71
C LEU A 98 -8.15 4.78 -6.02
N ALA A 99 -7.72 4.00 -7.01
CA ALA A 99 -7.32 4.54 -8.31
C ALA A 99 -8.49 5.12 -9.08
N ALA A 100 -9.71 4.64 -8.82
CA ALA A 100 -10.91 5.07 -9.52
C ALA A 100 -11.53 6.36 -8.96
N THR A 101 -11.08 6.83 -7.81
CA THR A 101 -11.64 8.04 -7.16
C THR A 101 -10.99 9.32 -7.67
#